data_535c760240bf7e5d345a6543038e684a
#
_entry.id   535c760240bf7e5d345a6543038e684a
#
_cell.length_a   1.000
_cell.length_b   1.000
_cell.length_c   1.000
_cell.angle_alpha   90.00
_cell.angle_beta   90.00
_cell.angle_gamma   90.00
#
_symmetry.space_group_name_H-M   'P 1'
#
loop_
_entity.id
_entity.type
_entity.pdbx_description
1 polymer ?
#
loop_
_entity_poly.entity_id
_entity_poly.type
_entity_poly.pdbx_seq_one_letter_code
_entity_poly.pdbx_strand_id
1 'polypeptide(L)'
;MNRRPARILVIAGSDSSGGAGIQADIKTATALGAYAMTAVTAVTAQDTRGIHAIHPIPAAIVREQIAWTLADIGADAIKIGMLGSAGIVEAVADVLAAQAKDIPIVLDPVLASTSGTVLLDEAGRTAMTVRLFPLATLITPNIPEAEILSGISIHGLDDVMRAAKILCAASARAVLVKGGHTGEHDVSDTLVLSGSHESYHFESSRIDTLHTHGTGCTLSTAIAVGLGQGLALRDAAERAHRFVYDAIEAAPGFGSGHGPVNHMHAIAPYEFKSVFET
;
A
#
# COMPACT_ATOMS: atom_id res chain seq x y z
N MET A 1 10.56 21.46 18.11
CA MET A 1 11.09 20.15 18.57
C MET A 1 11.30 19.30 17.33
N ASN A 2 12.56 18.93 17.03
CA ASN A 2 12.86 18.06 15.89
C ASN A 2 12.44 16.62 16.26
N ARG A 3 11.20 16.25 15.99
CA ARG A 3 10.73 14.89 16.23
C ARG A 3 11.44 13.96 15.24
N ARG A 4 12.08 12.88 15.72
CA ARG A 4 12.67 11.87 14.84
C ARG A 4 11.61 11.38 13.85
N PRO A 5 11.91 11.33 12.52
CA PRO A 5 10.98 10.79 11.54
C PRO A 5 10.58 9.35 11.87
N ALA A 6 9.32 8.99 11.65
CA ALA A 6 8.88 7.61 11.73
C ALA A 6 9.61 6.77 10.66
N ARG A 7 10.08 5.57 11.03
CA ARG A 7 10.80 4.64 10.16
C ARG A 7 9.82 3.64 9.55
N ILE A 8 9.70 3.66 8.25
CA ILE A 8 8.76 2.80 7.52
C ILE A 8 9.53 1.80 6.69
N LEU A 9 9.39 0.50 6.97
CA LEU A 9 9.92 -0.54 6.12
C LEU A 9 8.89 -0.90 5.06
N VAL A 10 9.26 -0.70 3.79
CA VAL A 10 8.47 -1.06 2.62
C VAL A 10 8.97 -2.36 2.03
N ILE A 11 8.10 -3.35 1.86
CA ILE A 11 8.40 -4.66 1.25
C ILE A 11 7.55 -4.76 -0.02
N ALA A 12 8.13 -4.46 -1.19
CA ALA A 12 7.39 -4.41 -2.45
C ALA A 12 8.30 -4.51 -3.70
N GLY A 13 7.68 -4.65 -4.86
CA GLY A 13 8.37 -4.56 -6.15
C GLY A 13 8.77 -3.14 -6.51
N SER A 14 9.77 -3.04 -7.40
CA SER A 14 10.25 -1.77 -7.96
C SER A 14 9.58 -1.49 -9.30
N ASP A 15 8.92 -0.35 -9.43
CA ASP A 15 8.30 0.17 -10.66
C ASP A 15 9.23 1.18 -11.34
N SER A 16 9.78 0.82 -12.52
CA SER A 16 10.70 1.68 -13.28
C SER A 16 10.06 2.99 -13.76
N SER A 17 8.72 3.05 -13.92
CA SER A 17 8.00 4.28 -14.27
C SER A 17 7.90 5.25 -13.07
N GLY A 18 8.12 4.77 -11.86
CA GLY A 18 8.11 5.57 -10.65
C GLY A 18 6.73 5.89 -10.09
N GLY A 19 5.65 5.35 -10.67
CA GLY A 19 4.28 5.66 -10.27
C GLY A 19 3.73 4.77 -9.15
N ALA A 20 4.23 3.55 -9.02
CA ALA A 20 3.80 2.56 -8.03
C ALA A 20 4.99 1.92 -7.32
N GLY A 21 4.77 0.78 -6.64
CA GLY A 21 5.80 0.01 -5.96
C GLY A 21 6.60 0.83 -4.94
N ILE A 22 7.84 0.42 -4.70
CA ILE A 22 8.70 1.10 -3.71
C ILE A 22 8.91 2.58 -4.04
N GLN A 23 8.84 2.99 -5.32
CA GLN A 23 9.00 4.39 -5.72
C GLN A 23 7.85 5.26 -5.23
N ALA A 24 6.60 4.81 -5.39
CA ALA A 24 5.44 5.49 -4.83
C ALA A 24 5.50 5.50 -3.30
N ASP A 25 5.92 4.39 -2.70
CA ASP A 25 6.00 4.22 -1.25
C ASP A 25 7.05 5.18 -0.63
N ILE A 26 8.25 5.27 -1.21
CA ILE A 26 9.30 6.20 -0.77
C ILE A 26 8.82 7.65 -0.89
N LYS A 27 8.23 8.03 -2.03
CA LYS A 27 7.71 9.38 -2.26
C LYS A 27 6.62 9.73 -1.26
N THR A 28 5.67 8.82 -1.03
CA THR A 28 4.57 8.98 -0.07
C THR A 28 5.11 9.15 1.36
N ALA A 29 6.01 8.27 1.78
CA ALA A 29 6.59 8.33 3.12
C ALA A 29 7.37 9.64 3.32
N THR A 30 8.15 10.05 2.33
CA THR A 30 8.91 11.32 2.35
C THR A 30 7.97 12.53 2.42
N ALA A 31 6.90 12.55 1.61
CA ALA A 31 5.92 13.64 1.59
C ALA A 31 5.19 13.78 2.94
N LEU A 32 4.99 12.69 3.66
CA LEU A 32 4.39 12.65 4.98
C LEU A 32 5.39 12.78 6.13
N GLY A 33 6.66 13.10 5.84
CA GLY A 33 7.70 13.37 6.84
C GLY A 33 8.25 12.12 7.54
N ALA A 34 8.20 10.95 6.88
CA ALA A 34 8.77 9.70 7.37
C ALA A 34 10.06 9.31 6.61
N TYR A 35 10.84 8.42 7.21
CA TYR A 35 12.03 7.81 6.62
C TYR A 35 11.67 6.43 6.08
N ALA A 36 11.77 6.24 4.77
CA ALA A 36 11.48 4.98 4.10
C ALA A 36 12.72 4.11 3.93
N MET A 37 12.61 2.84 4.31
CA MET A 37 13.55 1.76 4.02
C MET A 37 12.86 0.74 3.12
N THR A 38 13.60 -0.01 2.31
CA THR A 38 12.99 -0.93 1.35
C THR A 38 13.59 -2.32 1.41
N ALA A 39 12.72 -3.34 1.23
CA ALA A 39 13.08 -4.68 0.83
C ALA A 39 12.42 -4.97 -0.53
N VAL A 40 13.23 -5.04 -1.58
CA VAL A 40 12.78 -5.19 -2.96
C VAL A 40 12.46 -6.65 -3.24
N THR A 41 11.23 -6.94 -3.68
CA THR A 41 10.75 -8.30 -4.00
C THR A 41 10.92 -8.67 -5.47
N ALA A 42 10.82 -7.69 -6.37
CA ALA A 42 11.01 -7.83 -7.80
C ALA A 42 11.42 -6.49 -8.42
N VAL A 43 12.06 -6.54 -9.59
CA VAL A 43 12.30 -5.38 -10.45
C VAL A 43 11.43 -5.53 -11.69
N THR A 44 10.70 -4.48 -12.08
CA THR A 44 9.88 -4.49 -13.29
C THR A 44 10.48 -3.58 -14.37
N ALA A 45 10.35 -3.98 -15.63
CA ALA A 45 10.41 -3.06 -16.76
C ALA A 45 8.97 -2.64 -17.05
N GLN A 46 8.61 -1.44 -16.63
CA GLN A 46 7.22 -0.96 -16.61
C GLN A 46 7.16 0.49 -17.08
N ASP A 47 6.09 0.82 -17.79
CA ASP A 47 5.72 2.18 -18.19
C ASP A 47 4.24 2.45 -17.83
N THR A 48 3.68 3.58 -18.26
CA THR A 48 2.28 3.94 -17.99
C THR A 48 1.26 3.08 -18.73
N ARG A 49 1.68 2.27 -19.71
CA ARG A 49 0.82 1.37 -20.49
C ARG A 49 0.76 -0.03 -19.91
N GLY A 50 1.79 -0.45 -19.13
CA GLY A 50 1.80 -1.75 -18.46
C GLY A 50 3.18 -2.27 -18.09
N ILE A 51 3.19 -3.52 -17.63
CA ILE A 51 4.40 -4.26 -17.24
C ILE A 51 4.88 -5.07 -18.44
N HIS A 52 6.12 -4.84 -18.87
CA HIS A 52 6.75 -5.53 -20.01
C HIS A 52 7.62 -6.70 -19.57
N ALA A 53 8.23 -6.62 -18.38
CA ALA A 53 9.01 -7.70 -17.80
C ALA A 53 9.04 -7.61 -16.27
N ILE A 54 9.17 -8.76 -15.60
CA ILE A 54 9.33 -8.89 -14.16
C ILE A 54 10.51 -9.78 -13.88
N HIS A 55 11.46 -9.28 -13.07
CA HIS A 55 12.57 -10.07 -12.55
C HIS A 55 12.41 -10.23 -11.03
N PRO A 56 12.05 -11.42 -10.52
CA PRO A 56 11.91 -11.66 -9.09
C PRO A 56 13.28 -11.63 -8.39
N ILE A 57 13.33 -11.06 -7.20
CA ILE A 57 14.50 -11.15 -6.33
C ILE A 57 14.45 -12.49 -5.59
N PRO A 58 15.58 -13.21 -5.46
CA PRO A 58 15.61 -14.46 -4.70
C PRO A 58 15.07 -14.29 -3.28
N ALA A 59 14.19 -15.19 -2.82
CA ALA A 59 13.53 -15.12 -1.52
C ALA A 59 14.53 -15.00 -0.34
N ALA A 60 15.71 -15.63 -0.44
CA ALA A 60 16.78 -15.49 0.54
C ALA A 60 17.27 -14.05 0.66
N ILE A 61 17.44 -13.35 -0.47
CA ILE A 61 17.87 -11.93 -0.48
C ILE A 61 16.77 -11.04 0.10
N VAL A 62 15.49 -11.29 -0.25
CA VAL A 62 14.36 -10.55 0.35
C VAL A 62 14.36 -10.70 1.87
N ARG A 63 14.55 -11.92 2.36
CA ARG A 63 14.66 -12.21 3.80
C ARG A 63 15.78 -11.41 4.46
N GLU A 64 16.96 -11.40 3.86
CA GLU A 64 18.14 -10.68 4.39
C GLU A 64 17.93 -9.17 4.41
N GLN A 65 17.35 -8.58 3.35
CA GLN A 65 17.02 -7.16 3.32
C GLN A 65 16.13 -6.77 4.51
N ILE A 66 15.08 -7.55 4.79
CA ILE A 66 14.18 -7.31 5.92
C ILE A 66 14.92 -7.47 7.25
N ALA A 67 15.59 -8.61 7.42
CA ALA A 67 16.23 -8.97 8.69
C ALA A 67 17.32 -7.96 9.11
N TRP A 68 18.20 -7.58 8.20
CA TRP A 68 19.27 -6.62 8.48
C TRP A 68 18.74 -5.21 8.71
N THR A 69 17.73 -4.79 7.95
CA THR A 69 17.11 -3.47 8.14
C THR A 69 16.41 -3.38 9.49
N LEU A 70 15.67 -4.41 9.90
CA LEU A 70 15.00 -4.44 11.19
C LEU A 70 16.01 -4.51 12.35
N ALA A 71 17.10 -5.28 12.20
CA ALA A 71 18.10 -5.44 13.24
C ALA A 71 18.93 -4.17 13.50
N ASP A 72 19.23 -3.39 12.46
CA ASP A 72 20.09 -2.20 12.54
C ASP A 72 19.28 -0.92 12.78
N ILE A 73 18.34 -0.63 11.90
CA ILE A 73 17.57 0.62 11.93
C ILE A 73 16.29 0.46 12.74
N GLY A 74 15.63 -0.71 12.63
CA GLY A 74 14.29 -0.97 13.14
C GLY A 74 13.21 -0.32 12.29
N ALA A 75 11.93 -0.53 12.62
CA ALA A 75 10.80 0.09 11.97
C ALA A 75 9.71 0.48 12.97
N ASP A 76 9.01 1.58 12.73
CA ASP A 76 7.86 2.02 13.50
C ASP A 76 6.54 1.58 12.86
N ALA A 77 6.56 1.23 11.55
CA ALA A 77 5.52 0.49 10.84
C ALA A 77 6.11 -0.20 9.59
N ILE A 78 5.40 -1.20 9.10
CA ILE A 78 5.77 -1.96 7.90
C ILE A 78 4.63 -1.87 6.88
N LYS A 79 4.98 -1.61 5.61
CA LYS A 79 4.04 -1.72 4.48
C LYS A 79 4.47 -2.88 3.61
N ILE A 80 3.54 -3.76 3.27
CA ILE A 80 3.74 -4.85 2.32
C ILE A 80 2.90 -4.57 1.08
N GLY A 81 3.52 -4.67 -0.10
CA GLY A 81 2.85 -4.57 -1.40
C GLY A 81 3.08 -5.82 -2.25
N MET A 82 3.44 -5.67 -3.54
CA MET A 82 3.67 -6.79 -4.45
C MET A 82 4.77 -7.73 -3.96
N LEU A 83 4.44 -9.03 -3.84
CA LEU A 83 5.38 -10.08 -3.39
C LEU A 83 5.83 -11.02 -4.52
N GLY A 84 4.98 -11.26 -5.53
CA GLY A 84 5.33 -11.96 -6.77
C GLY A 84 5.29 -13.48 -6.72
N SER A 85 5.51 -14.14 -5.57
CA SER A 85 5.47 -15.60 -5.47
C SER A 85 5.23 -16.11 -4.04
N ALA A 86 4.74 -17.36 -3.93
CA ALA A 86 4.56 -18.03 -2.63
C ALA A 86 5.86 -18.10 -1.83
N GLY A 87 6.99 -18.38 -2.47
CA GLY A 87 8.30 -18.47 -1.80
C GLY A 87 8.74 -17.14 -1.16
N ILE A 88 8.44 -16.00 -1.80
CA ILE A 88 8.70 -14.69 -1.21
C ILE A 88 7.72 -14.42 -0.06
N VAL A 89 6.42 -14.76 -0.22
CA VAL A 89 5.42 -14.64 0.86
C VAL A 89 5.88 -15.38 2.12
N GLU A 90 6.32 -16.63 1.98
CA GLU A 90 6.81 -17.44 3.10
C GLU A 90 8.05 -16.81 3.75
N ALA A 91 9.03 -16.39 2.95
CA ALA A 91 10.24 -15.75 3.46
C ALA A 91 9.95 -14.45 4.25
N VAL A 92 9.03 -13.63 3.75
CA VAL A 92 8.57 -12.41 4.41
C VAL A 92 7.86 -12.75 5.71
N ALA A 93 6.92 -13.70 5.70
CA ALA A 93 6.16 -14.10 6.88
C ALA A 93 7.06 -14.65 7.99
N ASP A 94 8.06 -15.49 7.66
CA ASP A 94 9.01 -16.05 8.62
C ASP A 94 9.78 -14.95 9.38
N VAL A 95 10.32 -13.97 8.65
CA VAL A 95 11.09 -12.88 9.27
C VAL A 95 10.19 -11.99 10.11
N LEU A 96 9.01 -11.62 9.60
CA LEU A 96 8.12 -10.72 10.33
C LEU A 96 7.56 -11.39 11.59
N ALA A 97 7.22 -12.67 11.54
CA ALA A 97 6.79 -13.43 12.71
C ALA A 97 7.88 -13.49 13.81
N ALA A 98 9.15 -13.53 13.40
CA ALA A 98 10.28 -13.56 14.32
C ALA A 98 10.67 -12.19 14.88
N GLN A 99 10.64 -11.12 14.08
CA GLN A 99 11.27 -9.84 14.40
C GLN A 99 10.33 -8.63 14.48
N ALA A 100 9.04 -8.77 14.07
CA ALA A 100 8.12 -7.63 13.94
C ALA A 100 6.81 -7.78 14.73
N LYS A 101 6.81 -8.52 15.86
CA LYS A 101 5.59 -8.86 16.62
C LYS A 101 4.77 -7.66 17.06
N ASP A 102 5.44 -6.56 17.44
CA ASP A 102 4.81 -5.35 17.98
C ASP A 102 4.79 -4.19 16.97
N ILE A 103 5.23 -4.43 15.74
CA ILE A 103 5.28 -3.41 14.71
C ILE A 103 3.97 -3.49 13.89
N PRO A 104 3.21 -2.39 13.73
CA PRO A 104 2.02 -2.39 12.90
C PRO A 104 2.37 -2.68 11.42
N ILE A 105 1.62 -3.60 10.82
CA ILE A 105 1.81 -4.05 9.43
C ILE A 105 0.58 -3.70 8.61
N VAL A 106 0.77 -2.93 7.54
CA VAL A 106 -0.25 -2.66 6.52
C VAL A 106 0.08 -3.52 5.29
N LEU A 107 -0.81 -4.45 4.98
CA LEU A 107 -0.69 -5.35 3.83
C LEU A 107 -1.63 -4.90 2.70
N ASP A 108 -1.06 -4.45 1.60
CA ASP A 108 -1.78 -4.24 0.34
C ASP A 108 -1.72 -5.55 -0.47
N PRO A 109 -2.84 -6.30 -0.61
CA PRO A 109 -2.82 -7.63 -1.21
C PRO A 109 -2.82 -7.54 -2.73
N VAL A 110 -1.74 -7.03 -3.31
CA VAL A 110 -1.59 -6.79 -4.75
C VAL A 110 -1.62 -8.11 -5.52
N LEU A 111 -2.77 -8.43 -6.14
CA LEU A 111 -2.97 -9.65 -6.93
C LEU A 111 -2.70 -9.43 -8.42
N ALA A 112 -3.02 -8.23 -8.92
CA ALA A 112 -2.81 -7.84 -10.31
C ALA A 112 -2.41 -6.37 -10.42
N SER A 113 -1.76 -6.02 -11.54
CA SER A 113 -1.47 -4.62 -11.87
C SER A 113 -2.73 -3.90 -12.37
N THR A 114 -2.68 -2.57 -12.42
CA THR A 114 -3.74 -1.74 -13.04
C THR A 114 -3.99 -2.12 -14.50
N SER A 115 -2.98 -2.64 -15.21
CA SER A 115 -3.09 -3.14 -16.59
C SER A 115 -3.60 -4.58 -16.70
N GLY A 116 -3.95 -5.25 -15.57
CA GLY A 116 -4.50 -6.61 -15.54
C GLY A 116 -3.48 -7.74 -15.53
N THR A 117 -2.18 -7.45 -15.48
CA THR A 117 -1.14 -8.49 -15.35
C THR A 117 -1.24 -9.14 -13.97
N VAL A 118 -1.38 -10.48 -13.92
CA VAL A 118 -1.36 -11.25 -12.65
C VAL A 118 0.01 -11.13 -12.01
N LEU A 119 0.04 -10.70 -10.74
CA LEU A 119 1.26 -10.46 -9.96
C LEU A 119 1.44 -11.46 -8.81
N LEU A 120 0.39 -12.18 -8.44
CA LEU A 120 0.46 -13.23 -7.43
C LEU A 120 -0.49 -14.37 -7.82
N ASP A 121 0.06 -15.56 -7.99
CA ASP A 121 -0.69 -16.76 -8.34
C ASP A 121 -1.52 -17.33 -7.17
N GLU A 122 -2.27 -18.39 -7.41
CA GLU A 122 -3.13 -19.02 -6.39
C GLU A 122 -2.34 -19.54 -5.19
N ALA A 123 -1.17 -20.15 -5.42
CA ALA A 123 -0.30 -20.61 -4.34
C ALA A 123 0.19 -19.47 -3.47
N GLY A 124 0.57 -18.36 -4.10
CA GLY A 124 0.97 -17.11 -3.40
C GLY A 124 -0.18 -16.48 -2.62
N ARG A 125 -1.40 -16.47 -3.18
CA ARG A 125 -2.61 -15.97 -2.48
C ARG A 125 -2.91 -16.81 -1.24
N THR A 126 -2.85 -18.14 -1.37
CA THR A 126 -3.07 -19.06 -0.26
C THR A 126 -2.02 -18.83 0.83
N ALA A 127 -0.74 -18.78 0.46
CA ALA A 127 0.33 -18.49 1.41
C ALA A 127 0.14 -17.13 2.11
N MET A 128 -0.23 -16.08 1.37
CA MET A 128 -0.48 -14.74 1.91
C MET A 128 -1.62 -14.75 2.93
N THR A 129 -2.74 -15.40 2.62
CA THR A 129 -3.90 -15.48 3.53
C THR A 129 -3.55 -16.26 4.79
N VAL A 130 -2.83 -17.38 4.68
CA VAL A 130 -2.48 -18.22 5.83
C VAL A 130 -1.37 -17.63 6.69
N ARG A 131 -0.37 -16.99 6.06
CA ARG A 131 0.86 -16.60 6.74
C ARG A 131 0.96 -15.11 7.08
N LEU A 132 0.44 -14.21 6.23
CA LEU A 132 0.58 -12.76 6.40
C LEU A 132 -0.66 -12.09 7.00
N PHE A 133 -1.88 -12.56 6.69
CA PHE A 133 -3.09 -11.98 7.28
C PHE A 133 -3.07 -11.98 8.81
N PRO A 134 -2.66 -13.07 9.50
CA PRO A 134 -2.58 -13.07 10.96
C PRO A 134 -1.58 -12.07 11.55
N LEU A 135 -0.58 -11.66 10.76
CA LEU A 135 0.43 -10.69 11.17
C LEU A 135 -0.01 -9.24 10.89
N ALA A 136 -0.93 -9.05 9.93
CA ALA A 136 -1.34 -7.72 9.50
C ALA A 136 -2.21 -7.01 10.54
N THR A 137 -1.90 -5.75 10.80
CA THR A 137 -2.76 -4.82 11.53
C THR A 137 -3.93 -4.39 10.64
N LEU A 138 -3.68 -4.23 9.35
CA LEU A 138 -4.66 -3.83 8.34
C LEU A 138 -4.33 -4.51 7.02
N ILE A 139 -5.37 -5.00 6.31
CA ILE A 139 -5.28 -5.33 4.89
C ILE A 139 -6.10 -4.32 4.07
N THR A 140 -5.60 -3.97 2.86
CA THR A 140 -6.20 -2.90 2.04
C THR A 140 -6.60 -3.39 0.63
N PRO A 141 -7.49 -4.38 0.48
CA PRO A 141 -7.92 -4.86 -0.83
C PRO A 141 -8.75 -3.81 -1.58
N ASN A 142 -8.61 -3.73 -2.90
CA ASN A 142 -9.61 -3.11 -3.76
C ASN A 142 -10.80 -4.05 -3.96
N ILE A 143 -11.89 -3.60 -4.63
CA ILE A 143 -13.10 -4.42 -4.85
C ILE A 143 -12.77 -5.76 -5.53
N PRO A 144 -12.06 -5.82 -6.68
CA PRO A 144 -11.68 -7.11 -7.29
C PRO A 144 -10.85 -8.02 -6.39
N GLU A 145 -9.92 -7.46 -5.63
CA GLU A 145 -9.11 -8.21 -4.66
C GLU A 145 -9.97 -8.74 -3.51
N ALA A 146 -10.90 -7.91 -3.00
CA ALA A 146 -11.83 -8.32 -1.95
C ALA A 146 -12.76 -9.45 -2.41
N GLU A 147 -13.26 -9.40 -3.65
CA GLU A 147 -14.06 -10.49 -4.25
C GLU A 147 -13.27 -11.81 -4.32
N ILE A 148 -12.05 -11.75 -4.87
CA ILE A 148 -11.18 -12.93 -5.00
C ILE A 148 -10.84 -13.53 -3.63
N LEU A 149 -10.50 -12.68 -2.66
CA LEU A 149 -10.04 -13.12 -1.33
C LEU A 149 -11.18 -13.57 -0.42
N SER A 150 -12.37 -12.98 -0.55
CA SER A 150 -13.55 -13.33 0.24
C SER A 150 -14.42 -14.43 -0.41
N GLY A 151 -14.30 -14.63 -1.72
CA GLY A 151 -15.11 -15.58 -2.48
C GLY A 151 -16.54 -15.14 -2.75
N ILE A 152 -16.87 -13.86 -2.57
CA ILE A 152 -18.20 -13.33 -2.86
C ILE A 152 -18.12 -12.16 -3.85
N SER A 153 -19.14 -12.01 -4.69
CA SER A 153 -19.28 -10.84 -5.57
C SER A 153 -19.76 -9.61 -4.80
N ILE A 154 -19.27 -8.43 -5.19
CA ILE A 154 -19.55 -7.16 -4.54
C ILE A 154 -20.29 -6.24 -5.50
N HIS A 155 -21.56 -5.94 -5.18
CA HIS A 155 -22.44 -5.06 -5.96
C HIS A 155 -22.85 -3.78 -5.23
N GLY A 156 -22.52 -3.67 -3.94
CA GLY A 156 -22.88 -2.52 -3.11
C GLY A 156 -22.26 -2.59 -1.73
N LEU A 157 -22.59 -1.61 -0.89
CA LEU A 157 -21.99 -1.43 0.44
C LEU A 157 -22.20 -2.65 1.36
N ASP A 158 -23.37 -3.28 1.32
CA ASP A 158 -23.66 -4.46 2.15
C ASP A 158 -22.74 -5.64 1.79
N ASP A 159 -22.40 -5.80 0.51
CA ASP A 159 -21.48 -6.83 0.05
C ASP A 159 -20.05 -6.49 0.46
N VAL A 160 -19.63 -5.21 0.37
CA VAL A 160 -18.36 -4.74 0.91
C VAL A 160 -18.20 -5.10 2.38
N MET A 161 -19.26 -4.83 3.18
CA MET A 161 -19.27 -5.16 4.61
C MET A 161 -19.19 -6.66 4.86
N ARG A 162 -19.87 -7.48 4.05
CA ARG A 162 -19.80 -8.95 4.14
C ARG A 162 -18.40 -9.46 3.78
N ALA A 163 -17.82 -8.98 2.66
CA ALA A 163 -16.47 -9.34 2.24
C ALA A 163 -15.44 -8.99 3.32
N ALA A 164 -15.49 -7.77 3.86
CA ALA A 164 -14.59 -7.34 4.92
C ALA A 164 -14.72 -8.21 6.18
N LYS A 165 -15.93 -8.60 6.60
CA LYS A 165 -16.16 -9.51 7.74
C LYS A 165 -15.58 -10.91 7.48
N ILE A 166 -15.72 -11.45 6.27
CA ILE A 166 -15.12 -12.74 5.89
C ILE A 166 -13.58 -12.65 6.01
N LEU A 167 -12.99 -11.57 5.50
CA LEU A 167 -11.55 -11.36 5.56
C LEU A 167 -11.05 -11.14 7.01
N CYS A 168 -11.82 -10.46 7.85
CA CYS A 168 -11.54 -10.37 9.28
C CYS A 168 -11.58 -11.75 9.96
N ALA A 169 -12.57 -12.59 9.60
CA ALA A 169 -12.68 -13.96 10.13
C ALA A 169 -11.52 -14.85 9.66
N ALA A 170 -10.89 -14.55 8.51
CA ALA A 170 -9.66 -15.18 8.02
C ALA A 170 -8.39 -14.67 8.72
N SER A 171 -8.52 -14.08 9.92
CA SER A 171 -7.44 -13.62 10.81
C SER A 171 -6.90 -12.22 10.56
N ALA A 172 -7.47 -11.40 9.66
CA ALA A 172 -7.11 -10.00 9.56
C ALA A 172 -7.67 -9.19 10.75
N ARG A 173 -6.86 -8.32 11.36
CA ARG A 173 -7.30 -7.49 12.49
C ARG A 173 -8.22 -6.34 12.05
N ALA A 174 -8.01 -5.83 10.86
CA ALA A 174 -8.85 -4.83 10.21
C ALA A 174 -8.76 -4.96 8.69
N VAL A 175 -9.79 -4.51 7.99
CA VAL A 175 -9.88 -4.51 6.53
C VAL A 175 -10.34 -3.14 6.06
N LEU A 176 -9.60 -2.51 5.16
CA LEU A 176 -10.03 -1.33 4.41
C LEU A 176 -10.30 -1.76 2.97
N VAL A 177 -11.56 -1.88 2.59
CA VAL A 177 -11.92 -2.13 1.18
C VAL A 177 -11.89 -0.81 0.44
N LYS A 178 -10.97 -0.71 -0.54
CA LYS A 178 -10.82 0.49 -1.37
C LYS A 178 -11.96 0.59 -2.38
N GLY A 179 -12.65 1.73 -2.39
CA GLY A 179 -13.70 2.05 -3.36
C GLY A 179 -13.14 2.36 -4.75
N GLY A 180 -13.96 3.03 -5.56
CA GLY A 180 -13.53 3.53 -6.87
C GLY A 180 -13.77 2.59 -8.04
N HIS A 181 -14.22 1.38 -7.83
CA HIS A 181 -14.49 0.39 -8.89
C HIS A 181 -15.99 0.24 -9.23
N THR A 182 -16.89 0.91 -8.53
CA THR A 182 -18.36 0.73 -8.65
C THR A 182 -19.04 1.64 -9.66
N GLY A 183 -18.30 2.50 -10.38
CA GLY A 183 -18.90 3.38 -11.42
C GLY A 183 -19.78 4.52 -10.89
N GLU A 184 -19.91 4.70 -9.60
CA GLU A 184 -20.69 5.75 -8.94
C GLU A 184 -19.98 7.11 -8.97
N HIS A 185 -20.73 8.19 -8.71
CA HIS A 185 -20.19 9.56 -8.67
C HIS A 185 -19.21 9.79 -7.53
N ASP A 186 -19.29 8.97 -6.48
CA ASP A 186 -18.44 9.08 -5.31
C ASP A 186 -17.58 7.82 -5.13
N VAL A 187 -16.42 8.01 -4.52
CA VAL A 187 -15.50 6.95 -4.09
C VAL A 187 -15.62 6.80 -2.59
N SER A 188 -15.92 5.60 -2.10
CA SER A 188 -16.03 5.33 -0.66
C SER A 188 -15.08 4.20 -0.26
N ASP A 189 -14.08 4.50 0.58
CA ASP A 189 -13.25 3.49 1.23
C ASP A 189 -13.91 3.07 2.54
N THR A 190 -14.04 1.76 2.78
CA THR A 190 -14.76 1.22 3.95
C THR A 190 -13.81 0.47 4.87
N LEU A 191 -13.60 1.00 6.08
CA LEU A 191 -12.79 0.37 7.13
C LEU A 191 -13.68 -0.42 8.10
N VAL A 192 -13.37 -1.71 8.28
CA VAL A 192 -14.03 -2.63 9.21
C VAL A 192 -12.99 -3.18 10.18
N LEU A 193 -13.32 -3.15 11.48
CA LEU A 193 -12.48 -3.70 12.55
C LEU A 193 -12.96 -5.09 12.95
N SER A 194 -12.03 -6.04 13.12
CA SER A 194 -12.36 -7.38 13.59
C SER A 194 -12.94 -7.35 15.00
N GLY A 195 -14.03 -8.10 15.22
CA GLY A 195 -14.69 -8.15 16.53
C GLY A 195 -15.51 -6.92 16.90
N SER A 196 -15.60 -5.92 16.02
CA SER A 196 -16.45 -4.72 16.22
C SER A 196 -17.64 -4.74 15.27
N HIS A 197 -18.73 -4.09 15.68
CA HIS A 197 -19.86 -3.74 14.81
C HIS A 197 -19.64 -2.40 14.10
N GLU A 198 -18.57 -1.67 14.43
CA GLU A 198 -18.28 -0.35 13.87
C GLU A 198 -17.61 -0.49 12.50
N SER A 199 -18.03 0.36 11.58
CA SER A 199 -17.40 0.61 10.31
C SER A 199 -17.23 2.10 10.08
N TYR A 200 -16.19 2.48 9.36
CA TYR A 200 -15.94 3.88 9.00
C TYR A 200 -15.90 3.98 7.47
N HIS A 201 -16.53 5.03 6.95
CA HIS A 201 -16.59 5.30 5.51
C HIS A 201 -15.88 6.62 5.24
N PHE A 202 -14.94 6.60 4.30
CA PHE A 202 -14.22 7.79 3.85
C PHE A 202 -14.65 8.07 2.42
N GLU A 203 -15.33 9.19 2.21
CA GLU A 203 -15.98 9.52 0.95
C GLU A 203 -15.32 10.72 0.28
N SER A 204 -15.22 10.68 -1.04
CA SER A 204 -14.78 11.78 -1.88
C SER A 204 -15.45 11.70 -3.25
N SER A 205 -15.62 12.85 -3.90
CA SER A 205 -16.12 12.88 -5.28
C SER A 205 -15.12 12.22 -6.22
N ARG A 206 -15.64 11.49 -7.21
CA ARG A 206 -14.81 10.86 -8.23
C ARG A 206 -14.15 11.93 -9.11
N ILE A 207 -12.83 11.84 -9.27
CA ILE A 207 -12.09 12.64 -10.25
C ILE A 207 -12.06 11.87 -11.56
N ASP A 208 -12.56 12.46 -12.64
CA ASP A 208 -12.53 11.86 -13.98
C ASP A 208 -11.13 12.03 -14.59
N THR A 209 -10.29 11.01 -14.39
CA THR A 209 -8.91 10.99 -14.86
C THR A 209 -8.41 9.56 -15.12
N LEU A 210 -7.48 9.42 -16.08
CA LEU A 210 -6.74 8.18 -16.32
C LEU A 210 -5.49 8.07 -15.43
N HIS A 211 -5.10 9.15 -14.72
CA HIS A 211 -3.86 9.25 -13.96
C HIS A 211 -4.05 8.75 -12.52
N THR A 212 -4.30 7.44 -12.38
CA THR A 212 -4.57 6.77 -11.10
C THR A 212 -3.51 5.72 -10.73
N HIS A 213 -2.41 5.64 -11.51
CA HIS A 213 -1.36 4.65 -11.25
C HIS A 213 -0.67 4.91 -9.92
N GLY A 214 -0.66 3.88 -9.07
CA GLY A 214 -0.05 3.90 -7.75
C GLY A 214 -0.95 4.37 -6.59
N THR A 215 -2.24 4.65 -6.82
CA THR A 215 -3.19 5.05 -5.76
C THR A 215 -3.23 4.06 -4.60
N GLY A 216 -3.30 2.74 -4.88
CA GLY A 216 -3.31 1.69 -3.86
C GLY A 216 -2.02 1.67 -3.02
N CYS A 217 -0.86 1.71 -3.67
CA CYS A 217 0.44 1.78 -3.00
C CYS A 217 0.54 3.04 -2.13
N THR A 218 0.11 4.19 -2.66
CA THR A 218 0.11 5.47 -1.96
C THR A 218 -0.79 5.41 -0.72
N LEU A 219 -2.02 4.90 -0.84
CA LEU A 219 -2.96 4.78 0.27
C LEU A 219 -2.40 3.90 1.40
N SER A 220 -1.98 2.69 1.07
CA SER A 220 -1.47 1.73 2.05
C SER A 220 -0.21 2.24 2.75
N THR A 221 0.69 2.92 2.03
CA THR A 221 1.89 3.53 2.61
C THR A 221 1.54 4.74 3.48
N ALA A 222 0.61 5.60 3.06
CA ALA A 222 0.18 6.75 3.87
C ALA A 222 -0.45 6.29 5.21
N ILE A 223 -1.20 5.16 5.20
CA ILE A 223 -1.72 4.55 6.43
C ILE A 223 -0.56 4.04 7.30
N ALA A 224 0.40 3.31 6.72
CA ALA A 224 1.56 2.81 7.46
C ALA A 224 2.35 3.95 8.10
N VAL A 225 2.56 5.06 7.39
CA VAL A 225 3.18 6.28 7.95
C VAL A 225 2.38 6.81 9.12
N GLY A 226 1.04 6.86 9.02
CA GLY A 226 0.17 7.31 10.10
C GLY A 226 0.33 6.48 11.36
N LEU A 227 0.30 5.15 11.21
CA LEU A 227 0.51 4.22 12.32
C LEU A 227 1.91 4.37 12.92
N GLY A 228 2.95 4.47 12.10
CA GLY A 228 4.33 4.70 12.56
C GLY A 228 4.53 6.04 13.26
N GLN A 229 3.71 7.03 12.98
CA GLN A 229 3.67 8.33 13.66
C GLN A 229 2.80 8.32 14.93
N GLY A 230 2.13 7.20 15.25
CA GLY A 230 1.30 7.00 16.43
C GLY A 230 -0.16 7.46 16.27
N LEU A 231 -0.65 7.63 15.05
CA LEU A 231 -2.08 7.89 14.81
C LEU A 231 -2.90 6.62 15.07
N ALA A 232 -4.14 6.81 15.52
CA ALA A 232 -5.12 5.73 15.53
C ALA A 232 -5.41 5.25 14.09
N LEU A 233 -5.79 3.98 13.91
CA LEU A 233 -5.99 3.39 12.59
C LEU A 233 -7.03 4.17 11.75
N ARG A 234 -8.13 4.59 12.36
CA ARG A 234 -9.16 5.42 11.72
C ARG A 234 -8.57 6.72 11.17
N ASP A 235 -7.84 7.47 12.02
CA ASP A 235 -7.30 8.77 11.65
C ASP A 235 -6.18 8.64 10.59
N ALA A 236 -5.41 7.55 10.66
CA ALA A 236 -4.42 7.21 9.64
C ALA A 236 -5.09 6.91 8.28
N ALA A 237 -6.21 6.17 8.28
CA ALA A 237 -6.97 5.86 7.08
C ALA A 237 -7.63 7.11 6.48
N GLU A 238 -8.27 7.95 7.29
CA GLU A 238 -8.89 9.20 6.87
C GLU A 238 -7.86 10.16 6.23
N ARG A 239 -6.71 10.35 6.90
CA ARG A 239 -5.60 11.15 6.36
C ARG A 239 -5.08 10.60 5.04
N ALA A 240 -4.94 9.27 4.93
CA ALA A 240 -4.43 8.62 3.74
C ALA A 240 -5.40 8.75 2.55
N HIS A 241 -6.70 8.59 2.79
CA HIS A 241 -7.75 8.80 1.79
C HIS A 241 -7.66 10.22 1.21
N ARG A 242 -7.58 11.24 2.06
CA ARG A 242 -7.45 12.64 1.64
C ARG A 242 -6.15 12.89 0.88
N PHE A 243 -5.02 12.38 1.38
CA PHE A 243 -3.73 12.53 0.71
C PHE A 243 -3.74 11.94 -0.71
N VAL A 244 -4.40 10.77 -0.90
CA VAL A 244 -4.54 10.16 -2.23
C VAL A 244 -5.46 10.98 -3.12
N TYR A 245 -6.57 11.49 -2.60
CA TYR A 245 -7.47 12.36 -3.36
C TYR A 245 -6.73 13.58 -3.92
N ASP A 246 -6.02 14.31 -3.06
CA ASP A 246 -5.24 15.49 -3.44
C ASP A 246 -4.13 15.14 -4.46
N ALA A 247 -3.51 13.96 -4.31
CA ALA A 247 -2.49 13.47 -5.23
C ALA A 247 -3.04 13.11 -6.63
N ILE A 248 -4.28 12.62 -6.70
CA ILE A 248 -4.99 12.36 -7.97
C ILE A 248 -5.38 13.69 -8.63
N GLU A 249 -5.95 14.63 -7.87
CA GLU A 249 -6.36 15.95 -8.37
C GLU A 249 -5.18 16.71 -8.98
N ALA A 250 -4.00 16.61 -8.34
CA ALA A 250 -2.77 17.24 -8.78
C ALA A 250 -1.93 16.39 -9.76
N ALA A 251 -2.49 15.33 -10.36
CA ALA A 251 -1.73 14.41 -11.21
C ALA A 251 -1.06 15.12 -12.39
N PRO A 252 0.25 14.89 -12.67
CA PRO A 252 1.03 15.66 -13.64
C PRO A 252 0.74 15.32 -15.11
N GLY A 253 -0.06 14.30 -15.39
CA GLY A 253 -0.39 13.89 -16.76
C GLY A 253 0.75 13.22 -17.53
N PHE A 254 1.68 12.54 -16.84
CA PHE A 254 2.82 11.90 -17.49
C PHE A 254 2.46 10.59 -18.19
N GLY A 255 3.05 10.36 -19.36
CA GLY A 255 2.89 9.14 -20.15
C GLY A 255 1.64 9.13 -21.01
N SER A 256 1.48 8.06 -21.80
CA SER A 256 0.36 7.89 -22.75
C SER A 256 -0.69 6.86 -22.29
N GLY A 257 -0.50 6.25 -21.14
CA GLY A 257 -1.41 5.30 -20.49
C GLY A 257 -1.91 5.81 -19.15
N HIS A 258 -2.04 4.92 -18.17
CA HIS A 258 -2.39 5.29 -16.80
C HIS A 258 -1.21 6.00 -16.14
N GLY A 259 -1.23 7.33 -16.12
CA GLY A 259 -0.18 8.14 -15.53
C GLY A 259 -0.16 8.07 -14.00
N PRO A 260 0.97 8.46 -13.36
CA PRO A 260 1.09 8.44 -11.91
C PRO A 260 0.33 9.58 -11.24
N VAL A 261 -0.06 9.37 -9.98
CA VAL A 261 -0.51 10.43 -9.09
C VAL A 261 0.65 11.36 -8.71
N ASN A 262 0.35 12.56 -8.25
CA ASN A 262 1.37 13.53 -7.79
C ASN A 262 1.70 13.36 -6.30
N HIS A 263 2.68 12.55 -5.97
CA HIS A 263 3.12 12.40 -4.57
C HIS A 263 3.76 13.67 -3.99
N MET A 264 4.12 14.64 -4.83
CA MET A 264 4.82 15.87 -4.41
C MET A 264 3.87 17.02 -4.07
N HIS A 265 2.55 16.83 -4.22
CA HIS A 265 1.55 17.89 -3.98
C HIS A 265 1.66 18.52 -2.58
N ALA A 266 2.13 17.77 -1.59
CA ALA A 266 2.30 18.22 -0.21
C ALA A 266 3.73 18.71 0.13
N ILE A 267 4.65 18.78 -0.86
CA ILE A 267 6.05 19.17 -0.65
C ILE A 267 6.35 20.48 -1.37
N ALA A 268 6.91 21.47 -0.62
CA ALA A 268 7.47 22.66 -1.24
C ALA A 268 8.84 22.32 -1.90
N PRO A 269 9.08 22.74 -3.17
CA PRO A 269 10.39 22.59 -3.79
C PRO A 269 11.47 23.31 -2.97
N TYR A 270 12.68 22.70 -2.93
CA TYR A 270 13.81 23.37 -2.31
C TYR A 270 14.23 24.59 -3.12
N GLU A 271 14.17 25.76 -2.51
CA GLU A 271 14.65 27.01 -3.10
C GLU A 271 16.05 27.32 -2.59
N PHE A 272 17.01 27.35 -3.48
CA PHE A 272 18.35 27.81 -3.18
C PHE A 272 18.36 29.35 -3.08
N LYS A 273 18.67 29.86 -1.89
CA LYS A 273 18.97 31.29 -1.69
C LYS A 273 20.49 31.46 -1.68
N SER A 274 21.02 32.22 -2.66
CA SER A 274 22.44 32.57 -2.65
C SER A 274 22.76 33.39 -1.40
N VAL A 275 23.79 32.99 -0.66
CA VAL A 275 24.28 33.75 0.51
C VAL A 275 25.01 35.05 0.07
N PHE A 276 25.20 35.24 -1.23
CA PHE A 276 25.95 36.38 -1.81
C PHE A 276 25.04 37.40 -2.48
N GLU A 277 23.73 37.21 -2.50
CA GLU A 277 22.76 38.21 -2.89
C GLU A 277 22.31 38.98 -1.63
N THR A 278 23.06 40.02 -1.26
CA THR A 278 22.68 41.03 -0.26
C THR A 278 22.30 42.31 -0.97
#